data_d80dd4b8b60574b882a431243a97f846
#
_entry.id   d80dd4b8b60574b882a431243a97f846
#
_cell.length_a   1.000
_cell.length_b   1.000
_cell.length_c   1.000
_cell.angle_alpha   90.00
_cell.angle_beta   90.00
_cell.angle_gamma   90.00
#
_symmetry.space_group_name_H-M   'P 1'
#
loop_
_entity.id
_entity.type
_entity.pdbx_description
1 polymer ?
#
loop_
_entity_poly.entity_id
_entity_poly.type
_entity_poly.pdbx_seq_one_letter_code
_entity_poly.pdbx_strand_id
1 'polypeptide(L)'
;MRKLYFLLPGTKGISGGGLWAELDTCNLASQICDAEVVTYRQREAHLFLDDLLPKVDPQGSTFVIGWGFDVPQVIARLRGQNVIYHAHSTKYGFTIPSQIPIIAVSRNTMGYWGEKAANNLIYYLPNRIGDEFCNLNRTRDIDLLVQTRKSSKYLLQQLIPALESNYRVEVIDRYVADLAGLFNRSKVYLYDSAEYWATNSVTEGFGLPPLEALACGCAVFSSVNHGLADYLDPGFNCHKIAGYSLEYDLERIERVLQQPDRVDLSWLQEYRSESLIPKLEVILTQIDRFFDRRPYLTADLKSLNPRRINRLKIEQAIAKLQRKLKPK
;
A
#
# COMPACT_ATOMS: atom_id res chain seq x y z
N MET A 1 -5.08 23.10 -11.02
CA MET A 1 -5.32 21.86 -10.27
C MET A 1 -6.33 22.14 -9.17
N ARG A 2 -7.27 21.21 -8.90
CA ARG A 2 -8.27 21.38 -7.84
C ARG A 2 -7.62 21.32 -6.46
N LYS A 3 -8.25 21.97 -5.47
CA LYS A 3 -7.88 21.80 -4.07
C LYS A 3 -8.20 20.38 -3.61
N LEU A 4 -7.29 19.73 -2.89
CA LEU A 4 -7.44 18.37 -2.40
C LEU A 4 -7.78 18.36 -0.91
N TYR A 5 -8.77 17.55 -0.54
CA TYR A 5 -9.16 17.29 0.84
C TYR A 5 -8.96 15.80 1.15
N PHE A 6 -7.94 15.49 1.94
CA PHE A 6 -7.63 14.12 2.38
C PHE A 6 -8.48 13.75 3.58
N LEU A 7 -9.39 12.80 3.42
CA LEU A 7 -10.37 12.42 4.43
C LEU A 7 -9.85 11.33 5.36
N LEU A 8 -9.70 11.66 6.64
CA LEU A 8 -9.29 10.74 7.69
C LEU A 8 -10.38 10.61 8.77
N PRO A 9 -10.52 9.43 9.43
CA PRO A 9 -11.45 9.32 10.56
C PRO A 9 -11.07 10.23 11.73
N GLY A 10 -9.79 10.47 11.91
CA GLY A 10 -9.11 11.30 12.89
C GLY A 10 -7.63 11.07 12.78
N THR A 11 -6.82 11.84 13.53
CA THR A 11 -5.36 11.67 13.59
C THR A 11 -4.86 11.26 14.97
N LYS A 12 -5.66 11.48 16.02
CA LYS A 12 -5.34 11.14 17.40
C LYS A 12 -5.87 9.75 17.78
N GLY A 13 -5.04 8.95 18.45
CA GLY A 13 -5.43 7.62 18.91
C GLY A 13 -5.59 6.57 17.83
N ILE A 14 -5.36 6.93 16.57
CA ILE A 14 -5.35 6.02 15.43
C ILE A 14 -3.89 5.74 15.06
N SER A 15 -3.46 4.49 15.17
CA SER A 15 -2.11 4.08 14.80
C SER A 15 -2.17 3.10 13.63
N GLY A 16 -1.35 3.33 12.62
CA GLY A 16 -1.23 2.39 11.49
C GLY A 16 -0.52 2.98 10.29
N GLY A 17 0.17 2.12 9.54
CA GLY A 17 0.91 2.55 8.34
C GLY A 17 0.04 3.25 7.29
N GLY A 18 -1.26 2.90 7.20
CA GLY A 18 -2.19 3.56 6.29
C GLY A 18 -2.46 5.03 6.64
N LEU A 19 -2.52 5.39 7.94
CA LEU A 19 -2.67 6.79 8.35
C LEU A 19 -1.44 7.61 7.97
N TRP A 20 -0.26 7.11 8.32
CA TRP A 20 1.01 7.79 7.99
C TRP A 20 1.20 7.93 6.49
N ALA A 21 0.90 6.88 5.72
CA ALA A 21 0.97 6.93 4.26
C ALA A 21 0.02 7.97 3.65
N GLU A 22 -1.19 8.13 4.20
CA GLU A 22 -2.14 9.12 3.73
C GLU A 22 -1.71 10.55 4.08
N LEU A 23 -1.22 10.78 5.31
CA LEU A 23 -0.66 12.08 5.73
C LEU A 23 0.55 12.45 4.88
N ASP A 24 1.42 11.50 4.59
CA ASP A 24 2.60 11.71 3.76
C ASP A 24 2.22 12.01 2.30
N THR A 25 1.20 11.31 1.77
CA THR A 25 0.66 11.62 0.43
C THR A 25 0.04 13.02 0.37
N CYS A 26 -0.64 13.46 1.45
CA CYS A 26 -1.13 14.83 1.56
C CYS A 26 0.02 15.84 1.54
N ASN A 27 1.13 15.57 2.23
CA ASN A 27 2.33 16.41 2.22
C ASN A 27 2.99 16.45 0.83
N LEU A 28 3.04 15.34 0.09
CA LEU A 28 3.51 15.35 -1.30
C LEU A 28 2.59 16.20 -2.19
N ALA A 29 1.27 16.04 -2.04
CA ALA A 29 0.29 16.80 -2.81
C ALA A 29 0.35 18.31 -2.52
N SER A 30 0.65 18.72 -1.27
CA SER A 30 0.77 20.13 -0.88
C SER A 30 1.93 20.86 -1.57
N GLN A 31 2.90 20.12 -2.14
CA GLN A 31 3.98 20.69 -2.95
C GLN A 31 3.55 20.92 -4.42
N ILE A 32 2.38 20.41 -4.80
CA ILE A 32 1.86 20.48 -6.18
C ILE A 32 0.65 21.41 -6.24
N CYS A 33 -0.24 21.35 -5.26
CA CYS A 33 -1.48 22.11 -5.20
C CYS A 33 -1.91 22.37 -3.74
N ASP A 34 -2.98 23.14 -3.54
CA ASP A 34 -3.56 23.29 -2.22
C ASP A 34 -4.15 21.96 -1.73
N ALA A 35 -3.60 21.41 -0.64
CA ALA A 35 -3.98 20.11 -0.08
C ALA A 35 -4.08 20.18 1.45
N GLU A 36 -5.18 19.69 2.01
CA GLU A 36 -5.47 19.75 3.44
C GLU A 36 -6.05 18.43 3.96
N VAL A 37 -5.77 18.13 5.23
CA VAL A 37 -6.41 17.04 5.96
C VAL A 37 -7.77 17.47 6.48
N VAL A 38 -8.78 16.63 6.28
CA VAL A 38 -10.14 16.81 6.79
C VAL A 38 -10.56 15.57 7.57
N THR A 39 -11.01 15.74 8.80
CA THR A 39 -11.52 14.63 9.62
C THR A 39 -13.03 14.46 9.48
N TYR A 40 -13.53 13.21 9.64
CA TYR A 40 -14.96 12.95 9.48
C TYR A 40 -15.60 12.15 10.64
N ARG A 41 -14.83 11.68 11.61
CA ARG A 41 -15.31 11.05 12.86
C ARG A 41 -14.94 11.85 14.09
N GLN A 42 -13.67 12.26 14.18
CA GLN A 42 -13.15 12.99 15.33
C GLN A 42 -13.00 14.48 14.98
N ARG A 43 -13.53 15.36 15.82
CA ARG A 43 -13.29 16.81 15.72
C ARG A 43 -11.94 17.12 16.38
N GLU A 44 -11.02 17.61 15.58
CA GLU A 44 -9.64 17.94 15.99
C GLU A 44 -9.28 19.36 15.50
N ALA A 45 -7.99 19.66 15.44
CA ALA A 45 -7.51 20.93 14.88
C ALA A 45 -7.69 21.05 13.36
N HIS A 46 -7.95 19.93 12.67
CA HIS A 46 -8.21 19.88 11.24
C HIS A 46 -9.65 20.32 10.89
N LEU A 47 -9.88 20.65 9.62
CA LEU A 47 -11.23 20.85 9.10
C LEU A 47 -12.09 19.60 9.38
N PHE A 48 -13.37 19.82 9.66
CA PHE A 48 -14.33 18.74 9.84
C PHE A 48 -15.29 18.63 8.65
N LEU A 49 -15.51 17.43 8.16
CA LEU A 49 -16.23 17.20 6.91
C LEU A 49 -17.62 17.83 6.86
N ASP A 50 -18.42 17.70 7.94
CA ASP A 50 -19.79 18.25 7.96
C ASP A 50 -19.82 19.77 7.96
N ASP A 51 -18.80 20.43 8.48
CA ASP A 51 -18.67 21.89 8.49
C ASP A 51 -18.15 22.42 7.14
N LEU A 52 -17.40 21.57 6.42
CA LEU A 52 -16.78 21.89 5.13
C LEU A 52 -17.77 21.74 3.96
N LEU A 53 -18.50 20.62 3.91
CA LEU A 53 -19.36 20.28 2.77
C LEU A 53 -20.34 21.38 2.32
N PRO A 54 -20.99 22.15 3.22
CA PRO A 54 -21.89 23.23 2.80
C PRO A 54 -21.19 24.42 2.15
N LYS A 55 -19.85 24.53 2.30
CA LYS A 55 -19.05 25.70 1.92
C LYS A 55 -18.10 25.44 0.76
N VAL A 56 -17.86 24.16 0.44
CA VAL A 56 -16.89 23.77 -0.56
C VAL A 56 -17.44 24.01 -1.97
N ASP A 57 -16.57 24.47 -2.86
CA ASP A 57 -16.87 24.51 -4.30
C ASP A 57 -16.71 23.10 -4.91
N PRO A 58 -17.80 22.46 -5.36
CA PRO A 58 -17.74 21.10 -5.91
C PRO A 58 -16.91 21.00 -7.21
N GLN A 59 -16.76 22.10 -7.95
CA GLN A 59 -15.99 22.10 -9.20
C GLN A 59 -14.49 22.36 -8.95
N GLY A 60 -14.17 23.19 -7.97
CA GLY A 60 -12.80 23.56 -7.60
C GLY A 60 -12.13 22.60 -6.62
N SER A 61 -12.84 21.58 -6.14
CA SER A 61 -12.34 20.69 -5.06
C SER A 61 -12.43 19.22 -5.42
N THR A 62 -11.59 18.42 -4.78
CA THR A 62 -11.57 16.95 -4.88
C THR A 62 -11.30 16.34 -3.51
N PHE A 63 -12.07 15.35 -3.13
CA PHE A 63 -11.93 14.61 -1.89
C PHE A 63 -11.15 13.30 -2.13
N VAL A 64 -10.07 13.09 -1.39
CA VAL A 64 -9.29 11.85 -1.39
C VAL A 64 -9.75 11.00 -0.21
N ILE A 65 -10.19 9.77 -0.48
CA ILE A 65 -10.68 8.84 0.53
C ILE A 65 -9.87 7.55 0.50
N GLY A 66 -9.41 7.06 1.64
CA GLY A 66 -8.54 5.87 1.69
C GLY A 66 -8.82 4.91 2.84
N TRP A 67 -9.68 5.28 3.82
CA TRP A 67 -9.81 4.55 5.07
C TRP A 67 -10.73 3.32 4.99
N GLY A 68 -10.21 2.24 4.43
CA GLY A 68 -10.71 0.87 4.56
C GLY A 68 -12.24 0.71 4.45
N PHE A 69 -12.85 0.13 5.46
CA PHE A 69 -14.28 -0.18 5.51
C PHE A 69 -15.21 1.05 5.53
N ASP A 70 -14.70 2.25 5.80
CA ASP A 70 -15.51 3.48 5.81
C ASP A 70 -15.82 4.01 4.42
N VAL A 71 -15.07 3.57 3.41
CA VAL A 71 -15.15 4.08 2.03
C VAL A 71 -16.57 4.14 1.49
N PRO A 72 -17.43 3.12 1.61
CA PRO A 72 -18.81 3.19 1.11
C PRO A 72 -19.66 4.30 1.78
N GLN A 73 -19.50 4.46 3.10
CA GLN A 73 -20.24 5.48 3.87
C GLN A 73 -19.77 6.89 3.52
N VAL A 74 -18.46 7.07 3.36
CA VAL A 74 -17.86 8.35 3.00
C VAL A 74 -18.26 8.72 1.57
N ILE A 75 -18.25 7.80 0.59
CA ILE A 75 -18.73 8.04 -0.77
C ILE A 75 -20.19 8.50 -0.75
N ALA A 76 -21.04 7.88 0.07
CA ALA A 76 -22.46 8.25 0.17
C ALA A 76 -22.66 9.69 0.70
N ARG A 77 -21.77 10.20 1.56
CA ARG A 77 -21.75 11.59 2.06
C ARG A 77 -21.25 12.60 1.02
N LEU A 78 -20.39 12.15 0.08
CA LEU A 78 -19.75 12.99 -0.93
C LEU A 78 -20.51 13.03 -2.27
N ARG A 79 -21.83 12.80 -2.25
CA ARG A 79 -22.64 12.86 -3.49
C ARG A 79 -22.54 14.23 -4.14
N GLY A 80 -22.26 14.24 -5.44
CA GLY A 80 -22.09 15.48 -6.22
C GLY A 80 -20.68 16.08 -6.16
N GLN A 81 -19.79 15.55 -5.34
CA GLN A 81 -18.40 15.99 -5.24
C GLN A 81 -17.48 15.21 -6.18
N ASN A 82 -16.30 15.75 -6.46
CA ASN A 82 -15.22 14.99 -7.08
C ASN A 82 -14.52 14.15 -6.00
N VAL A 83 -14.35 12.86 -6.26
CA VAL A 83 -13.78 11.91 -5.30
C VAL A 83 -12.71 11.09 -5.98
N ILE A 84 -11.58 10.89 -5.29
CA ILE A 84 -10.52 9.94 -5.61
C ILE A 84 -10.52 8.88 -4.51
N TYR A 85 -10.42 7.60 -4.88
CA TYR A 85 -10.16 6.53 -3.93
C TYR A 85 -8.67 6.20 -3.91
N HIS A 86 -8.00 6.47 -2.78
CA HIS A 86 -6.62 6.08 -2.53
C HIS A 86 -6.59 4.71 -1.85
N ALA A 87 -6.26 3.68 -2.62
CA ALA A 87 -6.43 2.28 -2.23
C ALA A 87 -5.18 1.74 -1.52
N HIS A 88 -5.21 1.73 -0.18
CA HIS A 88 -4.12 1.21 0.66
C HIS A 88 -4.14 -0.30 0.85
N SER A 89 -5.21 -1.01 0.51
CA SER A 89 -5.35 -2.47 0.62
C SER A 89 -6.51 -2.96 -0.24
N THR A 90 -6.81 -4.25 -0.17
CA THR A 90 -7.84 -4.90 -0.99
C THR A 90 -8.76 -5.81 -0.17
N LYS A 91 -9.78 -6.39 -0.82
CA LYS A 91 -10.71 -7.39 -0.25
C LYS A 91 -11.65 -6.87 0.83
N TYR A 92 -11.90 -5.58 0.89
CA TYR A 92 -12.88 -4.99 1.83
C TYR A 92 -14.35 -5.31 1.51
N GLY A 93 -14.66 -5.99 0.39
CA GLY A 93 -16.01 -6.42 0.02
C GLY A 93 -16.89 -5.38 -0.65
N PHE A 94 -16.43 -4.15 -0.84
CA PHE A 94 -17.20 -3.10 -1.52
C PHE A 94 -16.78 -2.92 -3.00
N THR A 95 -17.57 -2.15 -3.73
CA THR A 95 -17.29 -1.74 -5.11
C THR A 95 -17.11 -0.22 -5.18
N ILE A 96 -16.30 0.24 -6.13
CA ILE A 96 -16.08 1.67 -6.40
C ILE A 96 -16.84 2.06 -7.67
N PRO A 97 -17.70 3.10 -7.62
CA PRO A 97 -18.38 3.63 -8.80
C PRO A 97 -17.38 4.06 -9.89
N SER A 98 -17.72 3.83 -11.18
CA SER A 98 -16.80 4.07 -12.31
C SER A 98 -16.37 5.54 -12.50
N GLN A 99 -17.13 6.47 -11.95
CA GLN A 99 -16.78 7.91 -11.96
C GLN A 99 -15.73 8.30 -10.91
N ILE A 100 -15.28 7.38 -10.05
CA ILE A 100 -14.27 7.63 -9.02
C ILE A 100 -12.95 7.04 -9.47
N PRO A 101 -11.93 7.86 -9.82
CA PRO A 101 -10.59 7.39 -10.09
C PRO A 101 -9.98 6.69 -8.86
N ILE A 102 -9.12 5.72 -9.11
CA ILE A 102 -8.44 4.94 -8.07
C ILE A 102 -6.93 5.19 -8.18
N ILE A 103 -6.30 5.53 -7.07
CA ILE A 103 -4.84 5.54 -6.93
C ILE A 103 -4.47 4.37 -6.03
N ALA A 104 -3.68 3.42 -6.51
CA ALA A 104 -3.30 2.21 -5.79
C ALA A 104 -1.85 2.30 -5.31
N VAL A 105 -1.60 1.95 -4.05
CA VAL A 105 -0.27 2.03 -3.43
C VAL A 105 0.68 0.90 -3.84
N SER A 106 0.19 -0.13 -4.51
CA SER A 106 0.99 -1.25 -5.01
C SER A 106 0.43 -1.82 -6.30
N ARG A 107 1.26 -2.52 -7.06
CA ARG A 107 0.83 -3.24 -8.27
C ARG A 107 -0.16 -4.36 -7.93
N ASN A 108 0.01 -5.00 -6.77
CA ASN A 108 -0.97 -5.96 -6.25
C ASN A 108 -2.34 -5.30 -6.03
N THR A 109 -2.38 -4.14 -5.35
CA THR A 109 -3.60 -3.37 -5.13
C THR A 109 -4.19 -2.86 -6.46
N MET A 110 -3.34 -2.38 -7.38
CA MET A 110 -3.74 -1.96 -8.71
C MET A 110 -4.37 -3.10 -9.52
N GLY A 111 -3.74 -4.28 -9.53
CA GLY A 111 -4.26 -5.47 -10.24
C GLY A 111 -5.61 -5.93 -9.70
N TYR A 112 -5.78 -5.96 -8.37
CA TYR A 112 -7.06 -6.26 -7.75
C TYR A 112 -8.17 -5.30 -8.19
N TRP A 113 -7.93 -3.99 -8.13
CA TRP A 113 -8.91 -3.00 -8.53
C TRP A 113 -9.12 -2.97 -10.05
N GLY A 114 -8.10 -3.28 -10.86
CA GLY A 114 -8.22 -3.49 -12.30
C GLY A 114 -9.21 -4.60 -12.65
N GLU A 115 -9.28 -5.64 -11.84
CA GLU A 115 -10.28 -6.71 -11.98
C GLU A 115 -11.66 -6.30 -11.47
N LYS A 116 -11.73 -5.70 -10.26
CA LYS A 116 -12.99 -5.40 -9.56
C LYS A 116 -13.68 -4.13 -10.03
N ALA A 117 -12.92 -3.16 -10.50
CA ALA A 117 -13.36 -1.85 -10.95
C ALA A 117 -12.87 -1.59 -12.39
N ALA A 118 -13.10 -2.52 -13.30
CA ALA A 118 -12.55 -2.56 -14.65
C ALA A 118 -12.87 -1.32 -15.53
N ASN A 119 -13.86 -0.51 -15.14
CA ASN A 119 -14.27 0.69 -15.88
C ASN A 119 -13.80 1.99 -15.20
N ASN A 120 -13.02 1.91 -14.10
CA ASN A 120 -12.47 3.07 -13.43
C ASN A 120 -11.11 3.45 -14.02
N LEU A 121 -10.76 4.74 -13.96
CA LEU A 121 -9.37 5.15 -14.13
C LEU A 121 -8.57 4.63 -12.93
N ILE A 122 -7.44 3.97 -13.17
CA ILE A 122 -6.61 3.39 -12.13
C ILE A 122 -5.17 3.81 -12.35
N TYR A 123 -4.54 4.32 -11.29
CA TYR A 123 -3.16 4.79 -11.29
C TYR A 123 -2.36 4.08 -10.20
N TYR A 124 -1.06 4.02 -10.38
CA TYR A 124 -0.11 3.49 -9.41
C TYR A 124 0.73 4.60 -8.82
N LEU A 125 0.65 4.78 -7.51
CA LEU A 125 1.51 5.65 -6.73
C LEU A 125 1.96 4.88 -5.47
N PRO A 126 3.21 4.40 -5.40
CA PRO A 126 3.71 3.72 -4.19
C PRO A 126 3.82 4.69 -3.03
N ASN A 127 3.81 4.14 -1.81
CA ASN A 127 4.08 4.94 -0.62
C ASN A 127 5.52 5.44 -0.61
N ARG A 128 5.73 6.64 -0.09
CA ARG A 128 7.05 7.26 0.08
C ARG A 128 7.81 6.57 1.22
N ILE A 129 9.12 6.48 1.08
CA ILE A 129 10.05 6.25 2.19
C ILE A 129 10.47 7.60 2.76
N GLY A 130 10.33 7.80 4.06
CA GLY A 130 10.81 9.00 4.75
C GLY A 130 12.32 9.20 4.61
N ASP A 131 12.78 10.44 4.56
CA ASP A 131 14.19 10.77 4.31
C ASP A 131 15.10 10.35 5.47
N GLU A 132 14.54 10.19 6.66
CA GLU A 132 15.18 9.62 7.84
C GLU A 132 15.63 8.17 7.66
N PHE A 133 14.95 7.41 6.79
CA PHE A 133 15.35 6.04 6.46
C PHE A 133 16.44 6.03 5.40
N CYS A 134 17.68 6.16 5.84
CA CYS A 134 18.89 6.07 5.03
C CYS A 134 19.99 5.33 5.79
N ASN A 135 20.91 4.71 5.07
CA ASN A 135 22.02 4.01 5.69
C ASN A 135 23.07 5.04 6.19
N LEU A 136 23.18 5.15 7.52
CA LEU A 136 24.12 6.06 8.19
C LEU A 136 25.52 5.45 8.38
N ASN A 137 25.76 4.23 7.90
CA ASN A 137 27.02 3.49 8.04
C ASN A 137 27.50 3.40 9.50
N ARG A 138 26.59 3.28 10.45
CA ARG A 138 26.89 3.15 11.88
C ARG A 138 27.26 1.73 12.24
N THR A 139 27.94 1.55 13.39
CA THR A 139 28.18 0.24 14.00
C THR A 139 26.83 -0.41 14.31
N ARG A 140 26.64 -1.67 13.89
CA ARG A 140 25.42 -2.44 14.10
C ARG A 140 25.62 -3.40 15.28
N ASP A 141 25.01 -3.05 16.40
CA ASP A 141 25.12 -3.79 17.67
C ASP A 141 23.94 -4.75 17.92
N ILE A 142 22.91 -4.73 17.06
CA ILE A 142 21.77 -5.64 17.07
C ILE A 142 21.93 -6.62 15.92
N ASP A 143 21.93 -7.92 16.19
CA ASP A 143 22.04 -8.92 15.14
C ASP A 143 20.73 -9.04 14.36
N LEU A 144 19.61 -9.17 15.08
CA LEU A 144 18.29 -9.32 14.47
C LEU A 144 17.26 -8.37 15.11
N LEU A 145 16.49 -7.73 14.26
CA LEU A 145 15.35 -6.90 14.65
C LEU A 145 14.06 -7.49 14.12
N VAL A 146 13.03 -7.52 14.94
CA VAL A 146 11.70 -8.02 14.57
C VAL A 146 10.59 -7.20 15.21
N GLN A 147 9.48 -7.03 14.48
CA GLN A 147 8.25 -6.46 15.05
C GLN A 147 7.26 -7.57 15.33
N THR A 148 6.66 -7.58 16.53
CA THR A 148 5.62 -8.57 16.89
C THR A 148 4.32 -8.35 16.14
N ARG A 149 4.00 -7.09 15.86
CA ARG A 149 2.79 -6.73 15.14
C ARG A 149 2.80 -7.29 13.72
N LYS A 150 1.75 -8.03 13.36
CA LYS A 150 1.56 -8.75 12.09
C LYS A 150 2.48 -9.96 11.87
N SER A 151 3.34 -10.29 12.81
CA SER A 151 4.23 -11.45 12.67
C SER A 151 3.51 -12.78 12.78
N SER A 152 3.99 -13.78 12.04
CA SER A 152 3.48 -15.16 12.07
C SER A 152 3.82 -15.87 13.39
N LYS A 153 3.05 -16.91 13.71
CA LYS A 153 3.36 -17.80 14.85
C LYS A 153 4.70 -18.50 14.67
N TYR A 154 5.04 -18.89 13.43
CA TYR A 154 6.36 -19.48 13.12
C TYR A 154 7.48 -18.53 13.54
N LEU A 155 7.42 -17.26 13.14
CA LEU A 155 8.43 -16.27 13.48
C LEU A 155 8.54 -16.08 14.99
N LEU A 156 7.42 -15.87 15.68
CA LEU A 156 7.40 -15.52 17.12
C LEU A 156 7.66 -16.71 18.05
N GLN A 157 7.22 -17.93 17.69
CA GLN A 157 7.22 -19.08 18.59
C GLN A 157 8.30 -20.12 18.26
N GLN A 158 8.93 -20.05 17.10
CA GLN A 158 9.95 -21.00 16.69
C GLN A 158 11.27 -20.32 16.29
N LEU A 159 11.24 -19.43 15.31
CA LEU A 159 12.47 -18.85 14.76
C LEU A 159 13.16 -17.90 15.75
N ILE A 160 12.43 -16.97 16.37
CA ILE A 160 13.01 -16.04 17.35
C ILE A 160 13.59 -16.79 18.55
N PRO A 161 12.88 -17.70 19.24
CA PRO A 161 13.46 -18.45 20.36
C PRO A 161 14.73 -19.24 20.00
N ALA A 162 14.80 -19.78 18.80
CA ALA A 162 16.00 -20.49 18.32
C ALA A 162 17.20 -19.53 18.09
N LEU A 163 16.93 -18.31 17.61
CA LEU A 163 17.95 -17.29 17.35
C LEU A 163 18.47 -16.63 18.63
N GLU A 164 17.61 -16.39 19.63
CA GLU A 164 17.96 -15.74 20.90
C GLU A 164 19.06 -16.50 21.69
N SER A 165 19.23 -17.80 21.42
CA SER A 165 20.27 -18.61 22.06
C SER A 165 21.69 -18.19 21.67
N ASN A 166 21.88 -17.61 20.48
CA ASN A 166 23.20 -17.33 19.91
C ASN A 166 23.39 -15.87 19.46
N TYR A 167 22.29 -15.11 19.31
CA TYR A 167 22.32 -13.78 18.70
C TYR A 167 21.57 -12.77 19.55
N ARG A 168 21.97 -11.51 19.44
CA ARG A 168 21.23 -10.40 20.04
C ARG A 168 19.99 -10.07 19.19
N VAL A 169 18.82 -10.50 19.68
CA VAL A 169 17.52 -10.23 19.05
C VAL A 169 16.84 -9.07 19.78
N GLU A 170 16.44 -8.05 19.04
CA GLU A 170 15.62 -6.95 19.53
C GLU A 170 14.20 -7.11 19.01
N VAL A 171 13.22 -7.18 19.94
CA VAL A 171 11.81 -7.41 19.64
C VAL A 171 11.03 -6.14 19.87
N ILE A 172 10.41 -5.58 18.83
CA ILE A 172 9.54 -4.41 18.91
C ILE A 172 8.09 -4.86 19.10
N ASP A 173 7.52 -4.56 20.27
CA ASP A 173 6.12 -4.84 20.62
C ASP A 173 5.23 -3.58 20.67
N ARG A 174 5.83 -2.39 20.57
CA ARG A 174 5.20 -1.08 20.74
C ARG A 174 5.69 -0.08 19.69
N TYR A 175 5.13 1.12 19.73
CA TYR A 175 5.60 2.24 18.90
C TYR A 175 7.02 2.65 19.29
N VAL A 176 7.87 2.82 18.28
CA VAL A 176 9.25 3.31 18.40
C VAL A 176 9.36 4.63 17.66
N ALA A 177 9.73 5.68 18.37
CA ALA A 177 9.84 7.02 17.79
C ALA A 177 11.01 7.15 16.79
N ASP A 178 12.15 6.50 17.09
CA ASP A 178 13.34 6.47 16.22
C ASP A 178 13.51 5.06 15.61
N LEU A 179 12.60 4.70 14.71
CA LEU A 179 12.67 3.41 14.02
C LEU A 179 13.85 3.39 13.03
N ALA A 180 14.18 4.51 12.39
CA ALA A 180 15.31 4.62 11.49
C ALA A 180 16.65 4.39 12.22
N GLY A 181 16.82 4.96 13.41
CA GLY A 181 17.98 4.71 14.26
C GLY A 181 18.09 3.26 14.68
N LEU A 182 16.96 2.60 14.96
CA LEU A 182 16.93 1.19 15.32
C LEU A 182 17.31 0.29 14.13
N PHE A 183 16.79 0.56 12.92
CA PHE A 183 17.24 -0.11 11.70
C PHE A 183 18.74 0.09 11.43
N ASN A 184 19.27 1.29 11.63
CA ASN A 184 20.70 1.55 11.44
C ASN A 184 21.62 0.85 12.44
N ARG A 185 21.08 0.37 13.57
CA ARG A 185 21.79 -0.44 14.55
C ARG A 185 21.65 -1.95 14.30
N SER A 186 20.74 -2.36 13.39
CA SER A 186 20.39 -3.76 13.17
C SER A 186 21.07 -4.31 11.91
N LYS A 187 21.58 -5.56 11.98
CA LYS A 187 22.17 -6.25 10.82
C LYS A 187 21.08 -6.85 9.94
N VAL A 188 20.13 -7.55 10.55
CA VAL A 188 19.04 -8.27 9.85
C VAL A 188 17.70 -7.81 10.38
N TYR A 189 16.73 -7.60 9.49
CA TYR A 189 15.33 -7.37 9.83
C TYR A 189 14.46 -8.54 9.39
N LEU A 190 13.68 -9.08 10.34
CA LEU A 190 12.76 -10.20 10.12
C LEU A 190 11.32 -9.70 10.03
N TYR A 191 10.62 -10.03 8.93
CA TYR A 191 9.23 -9.62 8.70
C TYR A 191 8.42 -10.72 8.02
N ASP A 192 7.48 -11.32 8.74
CA ASP A 192 6.59 -12.36 8.18
C ASP A 192 5.13 -12.05 8.48
N SER A 193 4.46 -11.39 7.54
CA SER A 193 3.07 -10.95 7.65
C SER A 193 2.05 -11.83 6.91
N ALA A 194 2.49 -12.90 6.26
CA ALA A 194 1.62 -13.71 5.41
C ALA A 194 0.45 -14.34 6.18
N GLU A 195 0.73 -14.95 7.34
CA GLU A 195 -0.29 -15.55 8.22
C GLU A 195 -1.29 -14.50 8.72
N TYR A 196 -0.79 -13.36 9.17
CA TYR A 196 -1.63 -12.26 9.67
C TYR A 196 -2.65 -11.80 8.61
N TRP A 197 -2.21 -11.55 7.39
CA TRP A 197 -3.09 -11.07 6.34
C TRP A 197 -4.05 -12.15 5.83
N ALA A 198 -3.61 -13.41 5.79
CA ALA A 198 -4.49 -14.53 5.45
C ALA A 198 -5.63 -14.68 6.45
N THR A 199 -5.34 -14.56 7.76
CA THR A 199 -6.36 -14.68 8.82
C THR A 199 -7.31 -13.50 8.89
N ASN A 200 -6.87 -12.30 8.50
CA ASN A 200 -7.71 -11.10 8.49
C ASN A 200 -8.50 -10.91 7.17
N SER A 201 -8.31 -11.79 6.18
CA SER A 201 -8.99 -11.74 4.87
C SER A 201 -8.84 -10.42 4.10
N VAL A 202 -7.79 -9.65 4.40
CA VAL A 202 -7.36 -8.45 3.67
C VAL A 202 -5.91 -8.63 3.19
N THR A 203 -5.28 -7.62 2.61
CA THR A 203 -3.93 -7.76 2.05
C THR A 203 -2.94 -6.77 2.63
N GLU A 204 -1.64 -7.11 2.63
CA GLU A 204 -0.59 -6.10 2.77
C GLU A 204 -0.67 -5.16 1.58
N GLY A 205 -1.03 -3.91 1.84
CA GLY A 205 -1.20 -2.94 0.77
C GLY A 205 0.11 -2.58 0.11
N PHE A 206 1.11 -2.21 0.92
CA PHE A 206 2.46 -1.88 0.47
C PHE A 206 3.53 -2.51 1.37
N GLY A 207 3.47 -2.29 2.70
CA GLY A 207 4.42 -2.86 3.65
C GLY A 207 5.69 -2.03 3.78
N LEU A 208 5.60 -0.81 4.33
CA LEU A 208 6.74 0.09 4.50
C LEU A 208 7.93 -0.50 5.29
N PRO A 209 7.76 -1.21 6.43
CA PRO A 209 8.88 -1.56 7.28
C PRO A 209 10.02 -2.36 6.61
N PRO A 210 9.78 -3.36 5.75
CA PRO A 210 10.88 -4.03 5.04
C PRO A 210 11.64 -3.10 4.08
N LEU A 211 10.93 -2.16 3.42
CA LEU A 211 11.53 -1.20 2.50
C LEU A 211 12.38 -0.15 3.25
N GLU A 212 11.89 0.31 4.40
CA GLU A 212 12.59 1.21 5.32
C GLU A 212 13.86 0.56 5.90
N ALA A 213 13.77 -0.74 6.26
CA ALA A 213 14.90 -1.52 6.73
C ALA A 213 15.97 -1.68 5.65
N LEU A 214 15.59 -1.98 4.40
CA LEU A 214 16.51 -2.00 3.26
C LEU A 214 17.17 -0.64 3.06
N ALA A 215 16.42 0.45 3.11
CA ALA A 215 16.94 1.82 2.96
C ALA A 215 17.98 2.16 4.05
N CYS A 216 17.81 1.63 5.25
CA CYS A 216 18.77 1.75 6.34
C CYS A 216 19.94 0.74 6.24
N GLY A 217 19.97 -0.12 5.23
CA GLY A 217 21.03 -1.09 5.00
C GLY A 217 20.96 -2.37 5.84
N CYS A 218 19.78 -2.74 6.35
CA CYS A 218 19.54 -4.07 6.91
C CYS A 218 19.46 -5.11 5.80
N ALA A 219 19.98 -6.31 6.03
CA ALA A 219 19.56 -7.47 5.27
C ALA A 219 18.14 -7.83 5.69
N VAL A 220 17.24 -8.05 4.72
CA VAL A 220 15.82 -8.28 5.00
C VAL A 220 15.44 -9.73 4.73
N PHE A 221 14.91 -10.40 5.74
CA PHE A 221 14.22 -11.69 5.60
C PHE A 221 12.71 -11.44 5.71
N SER A 222 11.98 -11.66 4.63
CA SER A 222 10.55 -11.31 4.59
C SER A 222 9.69 -12.40 3.92
N SER A 223 8.43 -12.47 4.34
CA SER A 223 7.39 -13.05 3.49
C SER A 223 7.20 -12.13 2.28
N VAL A 224 7.03 -12.74 1.09
CA VAL A 224 6.86 -12.00 -0.16
C VAL A 224 5.40 -12.09 -0.59
N ASN A 225 4.53 -11.44 0.19
CA ASN A 225 3.08 -11.49 -0.06
C ASN A 225 2.52 -10.12 -0.44
N HIS A 226 1.57 -10.11 -1.37
CA HIS A 226 0.80 -8.94 -1.79
C HIS A 226 1.68 -7.76 -2.23
N GLY A 227 1.55 -6.59 -1.60
CA GLY A 227 2.31 -5.38 -1.94
C GLY A 227 3.81 -5.47 -1.67
N LEU A 228 4.26 -6.40 -0.82
CA LEU A 228 5.68 -6.65 -0.60
C LEU A 228 6.40 -7.12 -1.88
N ALA A 229 5.69 -7.88 -2.73
CA ALA A 229 6.24 -8.37 -4.00
C ALA A 229 6.48 -7.26 -5.04
N ASP A 230 6.07 -6.03 -4.79
CA ASP A 230 6.35 -4.91 -5.67
C ASP A 230 7.84 -4.50 -5.66
N TYR A 231 8.53 -4.75 -4.55
CA TYR A 231 9.90 -4.29 -4.33
C TYR A 231 10.82 -5.34 -3.70
N LEU A 232 10.29 -6.41 -3.09
CA LEU A 232 11.09 -7.51 -2.56
C LEU A 232 11.28 -8.58 -3.63
N ASP A 233 12.55 -8.79 -4.01
CA ASP A 233 12.95 -9.81 -4.96
C ASP A 233 13.94 -10.79 -4.28
N PRO A 234 13.44 -11.98 -3.85
CA PRO A 234 14.26 -12.96 -3.14
C PRO A 234 15.47 -13.43 -3.97
N GLY A 235 16.64 -13.34 -3.36
CA GLY A 235 17.92 -13.66 -4.00
C GLY A 235 18.61 -12.44 -4.65
N PHE A 236 17.92 -11.30 -4.75
CA PHE A 236 18.51 -10.05 -5.26
C PHE A 236 18.62 -8.99 -4.17
N ASN A 237 17.51 -8.63 -3.52
CA ASN A 237 17.51 -7.57 -2.51
C ASN A 237 16.96 -8.00 -1.15
N CYS A 238 16.47 -9.23 -1.05
CA CYS A 238 15.96 -9.76 0.21
C CYS A 238 16.10 -11.30 0.24
N HIS A 239 15.76 -11.89 1.39
CA HIS A 239 15.65 -13.32 1.59
C HIS A 239 14.19 -13.68 1.91
N LYS A 240 13.68 -14.78 1.32
CA LYS A 240 12.39 -15.34 1.69
C LYS A 240 12.49 -16.01 3.06
N ILE A 241 11.70 -15.54 4.04
CA ILE A 241 11.54 -16.18 5.36
C ILE A 241 10.50 -17.31 5.32
N ALA A 242 10.49 -18.17 6.32
CA ALA A 242 9.64 -19.36 6.41
C ALA A 242 9.83 -20.28 5.19
N GLY A 243 11.11 -20.54 4.89
CA GLY A 243 11.52 -21.32 3.73
C GLY A 243 11.76 -22.77 4.09
N TYR A 244 10.82 -23.67 3.82
CA TYR A 244 10.93 -25.13 3.96
C TYR A 244 11.04 -25.64 5.40
N SER A 245 12.06 -25.23 6.20
CA SER A 245 12.25 -25.69 7.59
C SER A 245 12.91 -24.61 8.46
N LEU A 246 12.78 -24.76 9.79
CA LEU A 246 13.44 -23.90 10.76
C LEU A 246 14.96 -23.92 10.59
N GLU A 247 15.54 -25.10 10.47
CA GLU A 247 16.98 -25.28 10.30
C GLU A 247 17.50 -24.55 9.06
N TYR A 248 16.79 -24.65 7.95
CA TYR A 248 17.14 -23.95 6.70
C TYR A 248 17.09 -22.41 6.84
N ASP A 249 16.12 -21.89 7.57
CA ASP A 249 16.07 -20.44 7.85
C ASP A 249 17.22 -20.01 8.78
N LEU A 250 17.55 -20.82 9.80
CA LEU A 250 18.67 -20.56 10.71
C LEU A 250 20.01 -20.51 9.96
N GLU A 251 20.30 -21.51 9.12
CA GLU A 251 21.53 -21.54 8.30
C GLU A 251 21.67 -20.31 7.40
N ARG A 252 20.57 -19.86 6.76
CA ARG A 252 20.60 -18.68 5.89
C ARG A 252 20.82 -17.38 6.64
N ILE A 253 20.17 -17.23 7.79
CA ILE A 253 20.33 -16.07 8.66
C ILE A 253 21.77 -16.01 9.18
N GLU A 254 22.30 -17.13 9.66
CA GLU A 254 23.68 -17.23 10.15
C GLU A 254 24.69 -16.84 9.06
N ARG A 255 24.52 -17.36 7.84
CA ARG A 255 25.38 -17.02 6.71
C ARG A 255 25.37 -15.52 6.42
N VAL A 256 24.20 -14.88 6.42
CA VAL A 256 24.07 -13.43 6.16
C VAL A 256 24.68 -12.60 7.31
N LEU A 257 24.57 -13.06 8.56
CA LEU A 257 25.21 -12.39 9.70
C LEU A 257 26.74 -12.45 9.62
N GLN A 258 27.30 -13.56 9.10
CA GLN A 258 28.76 -13.74 8.91
C GLN A 258 29.27 -13.02 7.66
N GLN A 259 28.51 -13.04 6.59
CA GLN A 259 28.86 -12.43 5.30
C GLN A 259 27.65 -11.66 4.73
N PRO A 260 27.51 -10.38 5.10
CA PRO A 260 26.42 -9.55 4.59
C PRO A 260 26.47 -9.42 3.06
N ASP A 261 25.34 -9.64 2.40
CA ASP A 261 25.21 -9.45 0.96
C ASP A 261 25.32 -7.95 0.61
N ARG A 262 25.97 -7.66 -0.51
CA ARG A 262 25.99 -6.31 -1.06
C ARG A 262 24.81 -6.17 -2.03
N VAL A 263 23.85 -5.35 -1.64
CA VAL A 263 22.66 -5.07 -2.45
C VAL A 263 22.79 -3.67 -3.07
N ASP A 264 22.58 -3.58 -4.38
CA ASP A 264 22.38 -2.28 -5.01
C ASP A 264 21.00 -1.75 -4.63
N LEU A 265 20.97 -0.60 -3.95
CA LEU A 265 19.76 0.05 -3.45
C LEU A 265 19.42 1.34 -4.26
N SER A 266 20.05 1.56 -5.41
CA SER A 266 19.81 2.75 -6.25
C SER A 266 18.35 2.88 -6.68
N TRP A 267 17.65 1.75 -6.87
CA TRP A 267 16.22 1.70 -7.21
C TRP A 267 15.29 2.27 -6.13
N LEU A 268 15.77 2.41 -4.87
CA LEU A 268 14.98 3.04 -3.78
C LEU A 268 14.63 4.50 -4.08
N GLN A 269 15.33 5.16 -5.00
CA GLN A 269 14.99 6.51 -5.45
C GLN A 269 13.58 6.61 -6.05
N GLU A 270 13.04 5.51 -6.59
CA GLU A 270 11.66 5.47 -7.09
C GLU A 270 10.61 5.72 -5.99
N TYR A 271 10.98 5.53 -4.72
CA TYR A 271 10.13 5.69 -3.54
C TYR A 271 10.42 6.97 -2.75
N ARG A 272 11.25 7.88 -3.28
CA ARG A 272 11.57 9.18 -2.67
C ARG A 272 10.71 10.30 -3.26
N SER A 273 10.66 11.42 -2.52
CA SER A 273 9.86 12.59 -2.90
C SER A 273 10.15 13.07 -4.31
N GLU A 274 11.43 13.12 -4.71
CA GLU A 274 11.90 13.60 -6.00
C GLU A 274 11.29 12.83 -7.18
N SER A 275 11.05 11.53 -7.00
CA SER A 275 10.41 10.67 -8.01
C SER A 275 8.89 10.66 -7.91
N LEU A 276 8.35 10.77 -6.69
CA LEU A 276 6.91 10.64 -6.45
C LEU A 276 6.13 11.91 -6.73
N ILE A 277 6.70 13.10 -6.46
CA ILE A 277 6.02 14.38 -6.71
C ILE A 277 5.67 14.55 -8.20
N PRO A 278 6.63 14.42 -9.16
CA PRO A 278 6.28 14.51 -10.58
C PRO A 278 5.27 13.46 -11.03
N LYS A 279 5.36 12.24 -10.47
CA LYS A 279 4.42 11.17 -10.79
C LYS A 279 3.01 11.49 -10.27
N LEU A 280 2.89 12.00 -9.05
CA LEU A 280 1.62 12.43 -8.47
C LEU A 280 1.02 13.60 -9.27
N GLU A 281 1.83 14.58 -9.68
CA GLU A 281 1.38 15.71 -10.50
C GLU A 281 0.77 15.25 -11.82
N VAL A 282 1.40 14.31 -12.51
CA VAL A 282 0.86 13.73 -13.74
C VAL A 282 -0.46 13.03 -13.49
N ILE A 283 -0.56 12.23 -12.41
CA ILE A 283 -1.79 11.53 -12.02
C ILE A 283 -2.93 12.54 -11.75
N LEU A 284 -2.67 13.53 -10.91
CA LEU A 284 -3.67 14.54 -10.53
C LEU A 284 -4.12 15.36 -11.75
N THR A 285 -3.20 15.72 -12.64
CA THR A 285 -3.53 16.41 -13.89
C THR A 285 -4.46 15.58 -14.78
N GLN A 286 -4.24 14.28 -14.90
CA GLN A 286 -5.11 13.40 -15.67
C GLN A 286 -6.49 13.24 -15.02
N ILE A 287 -6.54 13.14 -13.70
CA ILE A 287 -7.79 13.06 -12.94
C ILE A 287 -8.59 14.36 -13.06
N ASP A 288 -7.94 15.52 -12.98
CA ASP A 288 -8.58 16.81 -13.18
C ASP A 288 -9.22 16.93 -14.58
N ARG A 289 -8.50 16.54 -15.62
CA ARG A 289 -9.03 16.48 -16.99
C ARG A 289 -10.24 15.56 -17.11
N PHE A 290 -10.24 14.44 -16.40
CA PHE A 290 -11.38 13.53 -16.35
C PHE A 290 -12.59 14.20 -15.68
N PHE A 291 -12.41 14.86 -14.53
CA PHE A 291 -13.49 15.56 -13.83
C PHE A 291 -14.06 16.74 -14.64
N ASP A 292 -13.23 17.46 -15.40
CA ASP A 292 -13.67 18.53 -16.29
C ASP A 292 -14.56 18.00 -17.42
N ARG A 293 -14.25 16.81 -17.95
CA ARG A 293 -14.97 16.21 -19.08
C ARG A 293 -16.17 15.36 -18.67
N ARG A 294 -16.11 14.75 -17.49
CA ARG A 294 -17.15 13.82 -16.99
C ARG A 294 -18.60 14.34 -17.12
N PRO A 295 -18.91 15.62 -16.84
CA PRO A 295 -20.29 16.13 -16.98
C PRO A 295 -20.86 16.02 -18.41
N TYR A 296 -19.99 15.95 -19.41
CA TYR A 296 -20.34 15.88 -20.84
C TYR A 296 -20.26 14.46 -21.42
N LEU A 297 -19.93 13.46 -20.57
CA LEU A 297 -19.78 12.09 -21.00
C LEU A 297 -20.86 11.19 -20.42
N THR A 298 -21.28 10.20 -21.20
CA THR A 298 -22.19 9.15 -20.73
C THR A 298 -21.40 7.93 -20.31
N ALA A 299 -21.67 7.40 -19.10
CA ALA A 299 -21.07 6.15 -18.62
C ALA A 299 -21.77 4.95 -19.29
N ASP A 300 -21.41 4.62 -20.51
CA ASP A 300 -22.02 3.58 -21.36
C ASP A 300 -21.31 2.22 -21.29
N LEU A 301 -20.13 2.16 -20.69
CA LEU A 301 -19.37 0.92 -20.54
C LEU A 301 -20.01 0.02 -19.46
N LYS A 302 -20.39 -1.18 -19.85
CA LYS A 302 -21.00 -2.16 -18.94
C LYS A 302 -19.93 -2.78 -18.03
N SER A 303 -20.17 -2.76 -16.72
CA SER A 303 -19.29 -3.40 -15.74
C SER A 303 -19.18 -4.91 -15.92
N LEU A 304 -18.04 -5.52 -15.60
CA LEU A 304 -17.79 -6.96 -15.59
C LEU A 304 -18.33 -7.62 -14.30
N ASN A 305 -19.63 -7.48 -14.05
CA ASN A 305 -20.26 -8.16 -12.93
C ASN A 305 -20.43 -9.69 -13.21
N PRO A 306 -20.69 -10.52 -12.19
CA PRO A 306 -20.81 -11.97 -12.36
C PRO A 306 -21.85 -12.40 -13.39
N ARG A 307 -22.98 -11.68 -13.51
CA ARG A 307 -24.03 -11.96 -14.51
C ARG A 307 -23.51 -11.75 -15.93
N ARG A 308 -22.81 -10.65 -16.17
CA ARG A 308 -22.22 -10.38 -17.48
C ARG A 308 -21.11 -11.38 -17.82
N ILE A 309 -20.24 -11.71 -16.86
CA ILE A 309 -19.19 -12.71 -17.06
C ILE A 309 -19.80 -14.06 -17.48
N ASN A 310 -20.85 -14.52 -16.80
CA ASN A 310 -21.53 -15.78 -17.16
C ASN A 310 -22.14 -15.71 -18.58
N ARG A 311 -22.78 -14.58 -18.93
CA ARG A 311 -23.28 -14.37 -20.28
C ARG A 311 -22.17 -14.44 -21.33
N LEU A 312 -21.04 -13.77 -21.11
CA LEU A 312 -19.89 -13.79 -22.02
C LEU A 312 -19.31 -15.22 -22.17
N LYS A 313 -19.26 -16.01 -21.09
CA LYS A 313 -18.83 -17.41 -21.15
C LYS A 313 -19.76 -18.26 -22.03
N ILE A 314 -21.09 -18.07 -21.94
CA ILE A 314 -22.07 -18.76 -22.76
C ILE A 314 -21.90 -18.36 -24.22
N GLU A 315 -21.77 -17.05 -24.51
CA GLU A 315 -21.55 -16.53 -25.88
C GLU A 315 -20.26 -17.12 -26.50
N GLN A 316 -19.18 -17.21 -25.72
CA GLN A 316 -17.93 -17.85 -26.16
C GLN A 316 -18.10 -19.36 -26.42
N ALA A 317 -18.84 -20.08 -25.60
CA ALA A 317 -19.10 -21.51 -25.79
C ALA A 317 -19.90 -21.77 -27.07
N ILE A 318 -20.93 -20.95 -27.31
CA ILE A 318 -21.74 -21.02 -28.53
C ILE A 318 -20.87 -20.73 -29.78
N ALA A 319 -20.05 -19.68 -29.74
CA ALA A 319 -19.16 -19.33 -30.83
C ALA A 319 -18.15 -20.45 -31.16
N LYS A 320 -17.61 -21.12 -30.10
CA LYS A 320 -16.74 -22.30 -30.29
C LYS A 320 -17.42 -23.45 -30.95
N LEU A 321 -18.68 -23.75 -30.58
CA LEU A 321 -19.49 -24.82 -31.21
C LEU A 321 -19.80 -24.51 -32.67
N GLN A 322 -20.19 -23.28 -32.98
CA GLN A 322 -20.46 -22.84 -34.35
C GLN A 322 -19.22 -22.93 -35.25
N ARG A 323 -18.02 -22.64 -34.73
CA ARG A 323 -16.76 -22.80 -35.48
C ARG A 323 -16.44 -24.27 -35.79
N LYS A 324 -16.80 -25.21 -34.87
CA LYS A 324 -16.59 -26.67 -35.08
C LYS A 324 -17.57 -27.24 -36.06
N LEU A 325 -18.75 -26.63 -36.22
CA LEU A 325 -19.82 -27.09 -37.09
C LEU A 325 -19.77 -26.50 -38.52
N LYS A 326 -18.87 -25.52 -38.78
CA LYS A 326 -18.62 -25.02 -40.14
C LYS A 326 -17.86 -26.11 -40.91
N PRO A 327 -18.40 -26.64 -42.02
CA PRO A 327 -17.66 -27.54 -42.87
C PRO A 327 -16.40 -26.84 -43.40
N LYS A 328 -15.30 -27.62 -43.50
CA LYS A 328 -14.05 -27.17 -44.15
C LYS A 328 -14.27 -26.89 -45.62
#